data_42826b0490e0885a1b2f9406311d5725
#
_entry.id   42826b0490e0885a1b2f9406311d5725
#
_cell.length_a   1.000
_cell.length_b   1.000
_cell.length_c   1.000
_cell.angle_alpha   90.00
_cell.angle_beta   90.00
_cell.angle_gamma   90.00
#
_symmetry.space_group_name_H-M   'P 1'
#
loop_
_entity.id
_entity.type
_entity.pdbx_description
1 polymer ?
#
loop_
_entity_poly.entity_id
_entity_poly.type
_entity_poly.pdbx_seq_one_letter_code
_entity_poly.pdbx_strand_id
1 'polypeptide(L)'
;MQTQLASLYPDHIATLKQRADAALAAGGFDHLLISSGAQHYQFLDDAPYPYQVSAQFKAWLPVTRAPYSWLVYTPGAKPKLIYLQPHDYWHVVPEAPSGYWAEHFDIEIIRDGRDAAALLPKNVVRCAIIAEPQATLGEYVPNNPTAVVNYLHYQRANKTDYELVMMRVASKLGARAHRAAEAAFRDGKSEYDIQLAYLAAAHQSENELPYTNIVCLNEHGAILHYTDQQRFPPAQIHSFLIDAGASFHGYASDITRTYAAPHASELQQLIDAVDTAQLGFCAKVRAGQSYPDLHIHAHHVLAEILREQGFIRMSAESAVESGVSSAFFPHGLGHLIGLQVHDVGGFQKNIAGDTIAKPAAHPYLRLTRTIEPRQVMTIEPGIYFIDMLLAKLKNGAHANDIVWSKVDAFRRYGGIRIEDDVVCTESAPENLTRDAFTATQTTVAESAIGGG
;
A
#
# COMPACT_ATOMS: atom_id res chain seq x y z
N MET A 1 -21.37 -7.42 -6.78
CA MET A 1 -20.29 -6.42 -6.74
C MET A 1 -20.67 -5.15 -7.49
N GLN A 2 -20.90 -5.16 -8.81
CA GLN A 2 -21.26 -3.93 -9.54
C GLN A 2 -22.47 -3.19 -8.96
N THR A 3 -23.54 -3.90 -8.59
CA THR A 3 -24.73 -3.31 -7.94
C THR A 3 -24.38 -2.62 -6.61
N GLN A 4 -23.51 -3.22 -5.82
CA GLN A 4 -23.04 -2.64 -4.55
C GLN A 4 -22.21 -1.37 -4.80
N LEU A 5 -21.29 -1.39 -5.76
CA LEU A 5 -20.51 -0.22 -6.11
C LEU A 5 -21.40 0.91 -6.62
N ALA A 6 -22.36 0.59 -7.49
CA ALA A 6 -23.34 1.57 -7.99
C ALA A 6 -24.16 2.21 -6.87
N SER A 7 -24.54 1.45 -5.83
CA SER A 7 -25.31 1.98 -4.70
C SER A 7 -24.50 2.88 -3.75
N LEU A 8 -23.18 2.68 -3.65
CA LEU A 8 -22.31 3.44 -2.75
C LEU A 8 -21.66 4.66 -3.44
N TYR A 9 -21.62 4.67 -4.75
CA TYR A 9 -20.90 5.71 -5.50
C TYR A 9 -21.49 7.12 -5.36
N PRO A 10 -22.83 7.34 -5.32
CA PRO A 10 -23.40 8.67 -5.08
C PRO A 10 -22.91 9.33 -3.79
N ASP A 11 -22.86 8.59 -2.68
CA ASP A 11 -22.38 9.10 -1.40
C ASP A 11 -20.86 9.36 -1.41
N HIS A 12 -20.11 8.52 -2.13
CA HIS A 12 -18.68 8.73 -2.35
C HIS A 12 -18.43 10.05 -3.08
N ILE A 13 -19.10 10.29 -4.21
CA ILE A 13 -18.97 11.55 -4.97
C ILE A 13 -19.43 12.75 -4.16
N ALA A 14 -20.52 12.63 -3.39
CA ALA A 14 -20.97 13.71 -2.50
C ALA A 14 -19.88 14.06 -1.46
N THR A 15 -19.24 13.05 -0.88
CA THR A 15 -18.13 13.24 0.07
C THR A 15 -16.93 13.93 -0.60
N LEU A 16 -16.54 13.51 -1.81
CA LEU A 16 -15.43 14.13 -2.54
C LEU A 16 -15.72 15.59 -2.89
N LYS A 17 -16.95 15.91 -3.32
CA LYS A 17 -17.39 17.28 -3.58
C LYS A 17 -17.29 18.13 -2.33
N GLN A 18 -17.80 17.66 -1.19
CA GLN A 18 -17.70 18.37 0.09
C GLN A 18 -16.25 18.63 0.49
N ARG A 19 -15.37 17.64 0.33
CA ARG A 19 -13.93 17.78 0.60
C ARG A 19 -13.28 18.81 -0.33
N ALA A 20 -13.64 18.78 -1.61
CA ALA A 20 -13.13 19.74 -2.60
C ALA A 20 -13.63 21.15 -2.34
N ASP A 21 -14.91 21.34 -1.99
CA ASP A 21 -15.49 22.65 -1.61
C ASP A 21 -14.70 23.28 -0.45
N ALA A 22 -14.46 22.50 0.60
CA ALA A 22 -13.71 22.97 1.76
C ALA A 22 -12.23 23.24 1.45
N ALA A 23 -11.58 22.42 0.63
CA ALA A 23 -10.21 22.61 0.20
C ALA A 23 -10.04 23.86 -0.65
N LEU A 24 -10.96 24.10 -1.61
CA LEU A 24 -10.96 25.30 -2.45
C LEU A 24 -11.21 26.57 -1.62
N ALA A 25 -12.15 26.53 -0.67
CA ALA A 25 -12.41 27.64 0.24
C ALA A 25 -11.17 27.98 1.08
N ALA A 26 -10.50 26.96 1.63
CA ALA A 26 -9.27 27.14 2.41
C ALA A 26 -8.11 27.72 1.58
N GLY A 27 -8.02 27.34 0.29
CA GLY A 27 -6.98 27.82 -0.63
C GLY A 27 -7.32 29.13 -1.35
N GLY A 28 -8.57 29.58 -1.32
CA GLY A 28 -9.03 30.78 -2.03
C GLY A 28 -9.15 30.57 -3.54
N PHE A 29 -9.53 29.38 -4.01
CA PHE A 29 -9.71 29.04 -5.43
C PHE A 29 -11.17 28.79 -5.77
N ASP A 30 -11.52 28.96 -7.04
CA ASP A 30 -12.89 28.73 -7.55
C ASP A 30 -13.05 27.37 -8.24
N HIS A 31 -11.95 26.81 -8.74
CA HIS A 31 -11.96 25.57 -9.51
C HIS A 31 -10.85 24.63 -9.05
N LEU A 32 -11.16 23.34 -9.00
CA LEU A 32 -10.19 22.24 -8.82
C LEU A 32 -10.00 21.53 -10.16
N LEU A 33 -8.76 21.53 -10.66
CA LEU A 33 -8.36 20.82 -11.85
C LEU A 33 -7.41 19.69 -11.45
N ILE A 34 -7.69 18.48 -11.87
CA ILE A 34 -6.85 17.32 -11.58
C ILE A 34 -6.51 16.63 -12.89
N SER A 35 -5.21 16.56 -13.22
CA SER A 35 -4.75 15.75 -14.35
C SER A 35 -4.67 14.28 -13.99
N SER A 36 -5.01 13.42 -14.93
CA SER A 36 -4.77 11.98 -14.81
C SER A 36 -3.28 11.62 -14.87
N GLY A 37 -2.44 12.53 -15.35
CA GLY A 37 -1.01 12.34 -15.58
C GLY A 37 -0.67 12.23 -17.06
N ALA A 38 0.63 12.21 -17.37
CA ALA A 38 1.17 12.12 -18.72
C ALA A 38 1.94 10.80 -18.90
N GLN A 39 2.02 10.30 -20.14
CA GLN A 39 2.92 9.22 -20.48
C GLN A 39 4.36 9.75 -20.50
N HIS A 40 5.26 9.09 -19.80
CA HIS A 40 6.69 9.40 -19.80
C HIS A 40 7.44 8.39 -20.67
N TYR A 41 8.51 8.87 -21.31
CA TYR A 41 9.36 8.04 -22.15
C TYR A 41 10.79 7.98 -21.57
N GLN A 42 11.50 6.90 -21.89
CA GLN A 42 12.89 6.75 -21.53
C GLN A 42 13.73 7.83 -22.25
N PHE A 43 14.88 8.18 -21.64
CA PHE A 43 15.72 9.24 -22.18
C PHE A 43 16.25 8.86 -23.58
N LEU A 44 15.97 9.70 -24.58
CA LEU A 44 16.34 9.50 -25.99
C LEU A 44 15.80 8.20 -26.61
N ASP A 45 14.65 7.71 -26.14
CA ASP A 45 14.01 6.50 -26.60
C ASP A 45 12.50 6.74 -26.83
N ASP A 46 11.85 5.92 -27.65
CA ASP A 46 10.41 5.88 -27.84
C ASP A 46 9.71 4.84 -26.93
N ALA A 47 10.47 4.10 -26.10
CA ALA A 47 9.93 3.17 -25.12
C ALA A 47 9.33 3.93 -23.92
N PRO A 48 8.04 3.76 -23.64
CA PRO A 48 7.40 4.43 -22.50
C PRO A 48 7.76 3.73 -21.17
N TYR A 49 7.82 4.51 -20.10
CA TYR A 49 7.68 3.96 -18.74
C TYR A 49 6.24 3.48 -18.52
N PRO A 50 6.01 2.49 -17.63
CA PRO A 50 4.67 2.11 -17.25
C PRO A 50 3.85 3.31 -16.76
N TYR A 51 2.70 3.57 -17.40
CA TYR A 51 1.82 4.66 -17.01
C TYR A 51 1.09 4.33 -15.71
N GLN A 52 1.13 5.27 -14.78
CA GLN A 52 0.37 5.22 -13.53
C GLN A 52 -0.53 6.46 -13.43
N VAL A 53 -1.83 6.24 -13.35
CA VAL A 53 -2.79 7.34 -13.21
C VAL A 53 -2.65 8.01 -11.85
N SER A 54 -2.76 9.34 -11.81
CA SER A 54 -2.71 10.14 -10.59
C SER A 54 -3.70 9.63 -9.53
N ALA A 55 -3.22 9.46 -8.30
CA ALA A 55 -4.07 9.03 -7.19
C ALA A 55 -5.21 10.03 -6.90
N GLN A 56 -4.98 11.33 -7.10
CA GLN A 56 -6.02 12.34 -6.93
C GLN A 56 -7.13 12.19 -8.00
N PHE A 57 -6.77 11.80 -9.23
CA PHE A 57 -7.73 11.53 -10.29
C PHE A 57 -8.51 10.23 -10.02
N LYS A 58 -7.81 9.13 -9.64
CA LYS A 58 -8.45 7.85 -9.28
C LYS A 58 -9.43 7.95 -8.12
N ALA A 59 -9.23 8.90 -7.21
CA ALA A 59 -10.15 9.12 -6.11
C ALA A 59 -11.58 9.41 -6.60
N TRP A 60 -11.73 10.11 -7.74
CA TRP A 60 -13.02 10.51 -8.27
C TRP A 60 -13.68 9.44 -9.14
N LEU A 61 -12.92 8.67 -9.90
CA LEU A 61 -13.47 7.72 -10.87
C LEU A 61 -12.56 6.49 -11.05
N PRO A 62 -13.15 5.30 -11.27
CA PRO A 62 -12.40 4.04 -11.35
C PRO A 62 -11.72 3.86 -12.71
N VAL A 63 -11.01 4.87 -13.20
CA VAL A 63 -10.31 4.86 -14.49
C VAL A 63 -8.82 4.87 -14.25
N THR A 64 -8.13 3.81 -14.70
CA THR A 64 -6.70 3.60 -14.48
C THR A 64 -5.84 3.68 -15.75
N ARG A 65 -6.46 3.90 -16.92
CA ARG A 65 -5.79 3.95 -18.22
C ARG A 65 -6.33 5.09 -19.08
N ALA A 66 -6.07 6.34 -18.67
CA ALA A 66 -6.55 7.52 -19.38
C ALA A 66 -5.54 8.68 -19.27
N PRO A 67 -4.31 8.55 -19.84
CA PRO A 67 -3.34 9.65 -19.83
C PRO A 67 -3.92 10.89 -20.50
N TYR A 68 -3.41 12.07 -20.10
CA TYR A 68 -3.78 13.39 -20.64
C TYR A 68 -5.26 13.76 -20.49
N SER A 69 -5.99 13.06 -19.60
CA SER A 69 -7.36 13.39 -19.24
C SER A 69 -7.42 14.34 -18.05
N TRP A 70 -8.51 15.08 -17.89
CA TRP A 70 -8.67 16.07 -16.84
C TRP A 70 -10.01 15.92 -16.14
N LEU A 71 -9.98 16.03 -14.82
CA LEU A 71 -11.15 16.24 -13.99
C LEU A 71 -11.21 17.73 -13.63
N VAL A 72 -12.38 18.33 -13.81
CA VAL A 72 -12.67 19.72 -13.42
C VAL A 72 -13.83 19.71 -12.45
N TYR A 73 -13.63 20.29 -11.28
CA TYR A 73 -14.69 20.51 -10.31
C TYR A 73 -14.82 21.98 -9.94
N THR A 74 -16.05 22.47 -9.96
CA THR A 74 -16.45 23.80 -9.52
C THR A 74 -17.52 23.65 -8.44
N PRO A 75 -17.43 24.31 -7.28
CA PRO A 75 -18.44 24.24 -6.24
C PRO A 75 -19.85 24.48 -6.75
N GLY A 76 -20.78 23.59 -6.36
CA GLY A 76 -22.17 23.62 -6.79
C GLY A 76 -22.45 23.04 -8.17
N ALA A 77 -21.44 22.73 -8.98
CA ALA A 77 -21.60 22.12 -10.28
C ALA A 77 -21.45 20.60 -10.24
N LYS A 78 -21.92 19.95 -11.32
CA LYS A 78 -21.58 18.56 -11.63
C LYS A 78 -20.11 18.51 -12.07
N PRO A 79 -19.29 17.55 -11.56
CA PRO A 79 -17.92 17.43 -12.01
C PRO A 79 -17.84 17.16 -13.51
N LYS A 80 -16.85 17.74 -14.20
CA LYS A 80 -16.61 17.53 -15.63
C LYS A 80 -15.41 16.60 -15.81
N LEU A 81 -15.54 15.60 -16.66
CA LEU A 81 -14.46 14.75 -17.13
C LEU A 81 -14.13 15.10 -18.58
N ILE A 82 -12.93 15.61 -18.82
CA ILE A 82 -12.38 15.80 -20.17
C ILE A 82 -11.53 14.56 -20.45
N TYR A 83 -12.04 13.69 -21.32
CA TYR A 83 -11.50 12.34 -21.50
C TYR A 83 -10.83 12.20 -22.87
N LEU A 84 -9.54 11.83 -22.87
CA LEU A 84 -8.81 11.59 -24.10
C LEU A 84 -9.15 10.21 -24.66
N GLN A 85 -9.74 10.19 -25.84
CA GLN A 85 -9.98 9.01 -26.66
C GLN A 85 -9.42 9.29 -28.08
N PRO A 86 -8.10 9.08 -28.30
CA PRO A 86 -7.45 9.47 -29.54
C PRO A 86 -7.90 8.62 -30.72
N HIS A 87 -7.68 9.12 -31.93
CA HIS A 87 -7.66 8.27 -33.12
C HIS A 87 -6.26 7.68 -33.23
N ASP A 88 -6.10 6.43 -32.81
CA ASP A 88 -4.80 5.74 -32.77
C ASP A 88 -4.95 4.33 -33.35
N TYR A 89 -3.96 3.89 -34.10
CA TYR A 89 -3.84 2.53 -34.61
C TYR A 89 -2.57 1.82 -34.11
N TRP A 90 -1.73 2.53 -33.36
CA TRP A 90 -0.52 1.97 -32.73
C TRP A 90 -0.80 1.38 -31.36
N HIS A 91 -1.76 1.96 -30.62
CA HIS A 91 -2.07 1.60 -29.26
C HIS A 91 -3.55 1.31 -29.09
N VAL A 92 -3.88 0.56 -28.05
CA VAL A 92 -5.28 0.34 -27.66
C VAL A 92 -5.89 1.67 -27.24
N VAL A 93 -6.91 2.09 -27.99
CA VAL A 93 -7.70 3.29 -27.66
C VAL A 93 -8.55 2.97 -26.43
N PRO A 94 -8.54 3.82 -25.39
CA PRO A 94 -9.40 3.63 -24.22
C PRO A 94 -10.88 3.57 -24.63
N GLU A 95 -11.64 2.69 -24.00
CA GLU A 95 -13.09 2.61 -24.23
C GLU A 95 -13.79 3.91 -23.81
N ALA A 96 -14.95 4.18 -24.42
CA ALA A 96 -15.76 5.32 -24.03
C ALA A 96 -16.19 5.18 -22.55
N PRO A 97 -16.16 6.28 -21.77
CA PRO A 97 -16.60 6.27 -20.39
C PRO A 97 -18.00 5.70 -20.23
N SER A 98 -18.15 4.67 -19.41
CA SER A 98 -19.43 3.96 -19.24
C SER A 98 -19.52 3.33 -17.85
N GLY A 99 -20.72 2.85 -17.49
CA GLY A 99 -20.98 2.20 -16.22
C GLY A 99 -21.53 3.16 -15.16
N TYR A 100 -21.69 2.66 -13.93
CA TYR A 100 -22.39 3.31 -12.82
C TYR A 100 -21.81 4.68 -12.41
N TRP A 101 -20.55 4.91 -12.68
CA TRP A 101 -19.88 6.15 -12.31
C TRP A 101 -20.08 7.28 -13.34
N ALA A 102 -20.29 6.93 -14.63
CA ALA A 102 -20.27 7.89 -15.73
C ALA A 102 -21.39 8.94 -15.64
N GLU A 103 -22.58 8.57 -15.16
CA GLU A 103 -23.71 9.48 -15.00
C GLU A 103 -23.48 10.62 -14.00
N HIS A 104 -22.45 10.49 -13.12
CA HIS A 104 -22.08 11.49 -12.13
C HIS A 104 -21.19 12.60 -12.69
N PHE A 105 -20.79 12.52 -13.95
CA PHE A 105 -19.92 13.49 -14.63
C PHE A 105 -20.54 14.06 -15.90
N ASP A 106 -20.22 15.31 -16.20
CA ASP A 106 -20.37 15.86 -17.53
C ASP A 106 -19.12 15.46 -18.32
N ILE A 107 -19.29 14.58 -19.33
CA ILE A 107 -18.19 13.94 -20.05
C ILE A 107 -17.98 14.58 -21.39
N GLU A 108 -16.79 15.12 -21.62
CA GLU A 108 -16.32 15.69 -22.88
C GLU A 108 -15.22 14.82 -23.47
N ILE A 109 -15.44 14.28 -24.65
CA ILE A 109 -14.46 13.44 -25.35
C ILE A 109 -13.59 14.33 -26.24
N ILE A 110 -12.28 14.27 -26.02
CA ILE A 110 -11.27 14.92 -26.88
C ILE A 110 -10.47 13.89 -27.66
N ARG A 111 -9.91 14.29 -28.80
CA ARG A 111 -9.10 13.42 -29.67
C ARG A 111 -7.61 13.74 -29.61
N ASP A 112 -7.25 14.92 -29.17
CA ASP A 112 -5.89 15.37 -28.88
C ASP A 112 -5.85 15.92 -27.45
N GLY A 113 -4.85 15.57 -26.64
CA GLY A 113 -4.74 16.04 -25.26
C GLY A 113 -4.66 17.57 -25.14
N ARG A 114 -4.18 18.25 -26.19
CA ARG A 114 -4.12 19.73 -26.26
C ARG A 114 -5.49 20.38 -26.31
N ASP A 115 -6.49 19.68 -26.82
CA ASP A 115 -7.89 20.19 -26.93
C ASP A 115 -8.52 20.43 -25.55
N ALA A 116 -8.00 19.78 -24.51
CA ALA A 116 -8.48 19.99 -23.14
C ALA A 116 -8.42 21.46 -22.72
N ALA A 117 -7.42 22.23 -23.16
CA ALA A 117 -7.25 23.63 -22.80
C ALA A 117 -8.48 24.50 -23.16
N ALA A 118 -9.21 24.14 -24.24
CA ALA A 118 -10.41 24.85 -24.65
C ALA A 118 -11.60 24.64 -23.70
N LEU A 119 -11.61 23.52 -22.97
CA LEU A 119 -12.68 23.06 -22.09
C LEU A 119 -12.45 23.37 -20.61
N LEU A 120 -11.21 23.81 -20.26
CA LEU A 120 -10.84 24.21 -18.90
C LEU A 120 -11.36 25.62 -18.56
N PRO A 121 -11.58 25.96 -17.27
CA PRO A 121 -11.99 27.29 -16.81
C PRO A 121 -11.02 28.39 -17.24
N LYS A 122 -11.52 29.50 -17.81
CA LYS A 122 -10.69 30.55 -18.42
C LYS A 122 -9.90 31.41 -17.42
N ASN A 123 -10.36 31.51 -16.17
CA ASN A 123 -9.65 32.26 -15.14
C ASN A 123 -8.62 31.36 -14.43
N VAL A 124 -7.49 31.10 -15.08
CA VAL A 124 -6.45 30.16 -14.62
C VAL A 124 -5.93 30.53 -13.22
N VAL A 125 -5.85 31.82 -12.88
CA VAL A 125 -5.38 32.29 -11.56
C VAL A 125 -6.29 31.82 -10.41
N ARG A 126 -7.56 31.50 -10.72
CA ARG A 126 -8.53 30.99 -9.76
C ARG A 126 -8.62 29.46 -9.75
N CYS A 127 -7.71 28.76 -10.45
CA CYS A 127 -7.67 27.31 -10.54
C CYS A 127 -6.61 26.73 -9.58
N ALA A 128 -7.01 25.80 -8.71
CA ALA A 128 -6.12 24.89 -8.04
C ALA A 128 -5.83 23.70 -8.99
N ILE A 129 -4.62 23.62 -9.53
CA ILE A 129 -4.24 22.64 -10.54
C ILE A 129 -3.34 21.60 -9.89
N ILE A 130 -3.89 20.39 -9.65
CA ILE A 130 -3.18 19.27 -9.03
C ILE A 130 -2.70 18.32 -10.13
N ALA A 131 -1.41 18.32 -10.37
CA ALA A 131 -0.78 17.51 -11.39
C ALA A 131 0.74 17.46 -11.23
N GLU A 132 1.36 16.56 -11.96
CA GLU A 132 2.81 16.55 -12.19
C GLU A 132 3.22 17.75 -13.07
N PRO A 133 4.47 18.27 -12.93
CA PRO A 133 4.93 19.39 -13.77
C PRO A 133 4.81 19.12 -15.27
N GLN A 134 4.98 17.86 -15.69
CA GLN A 134 4.89 17.42 -17.08
C GLN A 134 3.48 17.49 -17.67
N ALA A 135 2.45 17.59 -16.83
CA ALA A 135 1.06 17.76 -17.27
C ALA A 135 0.71 19.22 -17.60
N THR A 136 1.71 20.11 -17.72
CA THR A 136 1.51 21.49 -18.16
C THR A 136 0.81 21.54 -19.52
N LEU A 137 -0.28 22.33 -19.59
CA LEU A 137 -1.10 22.47 -20.79
C LEU A 137 -1.31 23.96 -21.10
N GLY A 138 -0.45 24.53 -21.94
CA GLY A 138 -0.47 25.96 -22.24
C GLY A 138 -0.29 26.81 -20.97
N GLU A 139 -1.27 27.65 -20.67
CA GLU A 139 -1.28 28.51 -19.45
C GLU A 139 -1.64 27.74 -18.16
N TYR A 140 -2.15 26.50 -18.26
CA TYR A 140 -2.50 25.66 -17.11
C TYR A 140 -1.25 24.93 -16.59
N VAL A 141 -0.45 25.65 -15.81
CA VAL A 141 0.74 25.13 -15.15
C VAL A 141 0.35 24.59 -13.77
N PRO A 142 0.69 23.33 -13.43
CA PRO A 142 0.42 22.79 -12.11
C PRO A 142 0.98 23.67 -11.00
N ASN A 143 0.12 24.15 -10.12
CA ASN A 143 0.50 25.01 -8.99
C ASN A 143 0.42 24.29 -7.64
N ASN A 144 -0.23 23.12 -7.59
CA ASN A 144 -0.33 22.25 -6.42
C ASN A 144 -0.46 23.05 -5.10
N PRO A 145 -1.49 23.89 -4.91
CA PRO A 145 -1.53 24.83 -3.81
C PRO A 145 -1.51 24.11 -2.47
N THR A 146 -0.54 24.41 -1.62
CA THR A 146 -0.27 23.69 -0.36
C THR A 146 -1.50 23.56 0.52
N ALA A 147 -2.30 24.61 0.67
CA ALA A 147 -3.52 24.56 1.49
C ALA A 147 -4.55 23.54 0.95
N VAL A 148 -4.73 23.50 -0.38
CA VAL A 148 -5.65 22.55 -1.04
C VAL A 148 -5.12 21.12 -0.93
N VAL A 149 -3.84 20.93 -1.25
CA VAL A 149 -3.19 19.62 -1.21
C VAL A 149 -3.21 19.05 0.22
N ASN A 150 -2.84 19.83 1.23
CA ASN A 150 -2.85 19.39 2.62
C ASN A 150 -4.25 18.99 3.09
N TYR A 151 -5.27 19.79 2.75
CA TYR A 151 -6.65 19.48 3.10
C TYR A 151 -7.09 18.13 2.48
N LEU A 152 -6.87 17.97 1.17
CA LEU A 152 -7.24 16.75 0.45
C LEU A 152 -6.49 15.53 0.97
N HIS A 153 -5.18 15.64 1.26
CA HIS A 153 -4.36 14.56 1.80
C HIS A 153 -4.83 14.14 3.20
N TYR A 154 -5.14 15.12 4.07
CA TYR A 154 -5.65 14.84 5.41
C TYR A 154 -6.95 14.06 5.37
N GLN A 155 -7.87 14.45 4.49
CA GLN A 155 -9.19 13.84 4.34
C GLN A 155 -9.14 12.47 3.64
N ARG A 156 -8.19 12.27 2.71
CA ARG A 156 -8.04 10.99 1.97
C ARG A 156 -7.67 9.82 2.89
N ALA A 157 -7.08 10.09 4.04
CA ALA A 157 -6.81 9.07 5.04
C ALA A 157 -8.10 8.33 5.46
N ASN A 158 -9.25 9.02 5.55
CA ASN A 158 -10.52 8.48 5.99
C ASN A 158 -11.35 8.01 4.78
N LYS A 159 -11.48 6.69 4.63
CA LYS A 159 -12.09 6.03 3.46
C LYS A 159 -13.62 6.12 3.50
N THR A 160 -14.25 6.28 2.34
CA THR A 160 -15.69 6.10 2.15
C THR A 160 -16.05 4.62 2.10
N ASP A 161 -17.35 4.27 2.17
CA ASP A 161 -17.78 2.87 2.07
C ASP A 161 -17.47 2.27 0.69
N TYR A 162 -17.54 3.08 -0.37
CA TYR A 162 -17.12 2.72 -1.71
C TYR A 162 -15.63 2.33 -1.75
N GLU A 163 -14.75 3.14 -1.17
CA GLU A 163 -13.31 2.87 -1.10
C GLU A 163 -13.00 1.59 -0.32
N LEU A 164 -13.67 1.38 0.82
CA LEU A 164 -13.50 0.16 1.63
C LEU A 164 -13.90 -1.10 0.86
N VAL A 165 -14.95 -1.05 0.03
CA VAL A 165 -15.32 -2.18 -0.85
C VAL A 165 -14.22 -2.47 -1.86
N MET A 166 -13.61 -1.44 -2.48
CA MET A 166 -12.48 -1.62 -3.41
C MET A 166 -11.29 -2.29 -2.72
N MET A 167 -10.94 -1.86 -1.52
CA MET A 167 -9.82 -2.41 -0.75
C MET A 167 -10.08 -3.87 -0.31
N ARG A 168 -11.32 -4.20 0.09
CA ARG A 168 -11.70 -5.60 0.37
C ARG A 168 -11.54 -6.50 -0.86
N VAL A 169 -11.84 -5.99 -2.05
CA VAL A 169 -11.65 -6.75 -3.30
C VAL A 169 -10.15 -6.90 -3.61
N ALA A 170 -9.35 -5.83 -3.48
CA ALA A 170 -7.91 -5.89 -3.65
C ALA A 170 -7.28 -6.92 -2.70
N SER A 171 -7.66 -6.93 -1.42
CA SER A 171 -7.19 -7.92 -0.43
C SER A 171 -7.58 -9.36 -0.81
N LYS A 172 -8.79 -9.59 -1.37
CA LYS A 172 -9.19 -10.93 -1.86
C LYS A 172 -8.35 -11.39 -3.06
N LEU A 173 -8.03 -10.48 -3.98
CA LEU A 173 -7.13 -10.78 -5.10
C LEU A 173 -5.74 -11.12 -4.60
N GLY A 174 -5.19 -10.30 -3.69
CA GLY A 174 -3.90 -10.54 -3.05
C GLY A 174 -3.85 -11.88 -2.29
N ALA A 175 -4.83 -12.16 -1.43
CA ALA A 175 -4.90 -13.42 -0.67
C ALA A 175 -4.92 -14.66 -1.58
N ARG A 176 -5.68 -14.61 -2.69
CA ARG A 176 -5.68 -15.70 -3.69
C ARG A 176 -4.30 -15.89 -4.32
N ALA A 177 -3.63 -14.80 -4.67
CA ALA A 177 -2.30 -14.84 -5.27
C ALA A 177 -1.23 -15.32 -4.29
N HIS A 178 -1.31 -14.93 -3.01
CA HIS A 178 -0.46 -15.46 -1.94
C HIS A 178 -0.61 -16.97 -1.76
N ARG A 179 -1.83 -17.53 -1.88
CA ARG A 179 -2.05 -18.99 -1.85
C ARG A 179 -1.33 -19.71 -3.00
N ALA A 180 -1.37 -19.15 -4.20
CA ALA A 180 -0.65 -19.70 -5.35
C ALA A 180 0.87 -19.62 -5.18
N ALA A 181 1.37 -18.51 -4.63
CA ALA A 181 2.79 -18.35 -4.31
C ALA A 181 3.25 -19.34 -3.23
N GLU A 182 2.47 -19.53 -2.16
CA GLU A 182 2.75 -20.55 -1.14
C GLU A 182 2.81 -21.95 -1.75
N ALA A 183 1.85 -22.33 -2.62
CA ALA A 183 1.86 -23.64 -3.29
C ALA A 183 3.13 -23.81 -4.14
N ALA A 184 3.52 -22.81 -4.91
CA ALA A 184 4.74 -22.83 -5.71
C ALA A 184 6.01 -22.98 -4.82
N PHE A 185 6.07 -22.29 -3.67
CA PHE A 185 7.13 -22.50 -2.69
C PHE A 185 7.15 -23.95 -2.17
N ARG A 186 6.00 -24.50 -1.80
CA ARG A 186 5.89 -25.90 -1.33
C ARG A 186 6.35 -26.91 -2.38
N ASP A 187 6.19 -26.58 -3.67
CA ASP A 187 6.67 -27.36 -4.82
C ASP A 187 8.17 -27.14 -5.12
N GLY A 188 8.89 -26.33 -4.31
CA GLY A 188 10.33 -26.12 -4.47
C GLY A 188 10.71 -25.22 -5.67
N LYS A 189 9.81 -24.31 -6.08
CA LYS A 189 10.02 -23.41 -7.20
C LYS A 189 11.03 -22.30 -6.86
N SER A 190 11.61 -21.68 -7.90
CA SER A 190 12.46 -20.50 -7.78
C SER A 190 11.66 -19.24 -7.39
N GLU A 191 12.33 -18.19 -6.92
CA GLU A 191 11.69 -16.90 -6.63
C GLU A 191 10.94 -16.36 -7.84
N TYR A 192 11.54 -16.47 -9.02
CA TYR A 192 10.92 -16.06 -10.27
C TYR A 192 9.67 -16.87 -10.63
N ASP A 193 9.72 -18.20 -10.48
CA ASP A 193 8.55 -19.05 -10.74
C ASP A 193 7.41 -18.78 -9.74
N ILE A 194 7.75 -18.48 -8.48
CA ILE A 194 6.79 -18.08 -7.45
C ILE A 194 6.14 -16.75 -7.84
N GLN A 195 6.93 -15.76 -8.31
CA GLN A 195 6.41 -14.49 -8.83
C GLN A 195 5.42 -14.74 -9.98
N LEU A 196 5.76 -15.61 -10.94
CA LEU A 196 4.86 -15.93 -12.05
C LEU A 196 3.56 -16.58 -11.57
N ALA A 197 3.62 -17.47 -10.57
CA ALA A 197 2.44 -18.08 -9.96
C ALA A 197 1.54 -17.03 -9.28
N TYR A 198 2.16 -16.05 -8.58
CA TYR A 198 1.45 -14.93 -7.98
C TYR A 198 0.70 -14.10 -9.04
N LEU A 199 1.41 -13.64 -10.08
CA LEU A 199 0.84 -12.80 -11.15
C LEU A 199 -0.33 -13.52 -11.86
N ALA A 200 -0.14 -14.79 -12.20
CA ALA A 200 -1.18 -15.60 -12.84
C ALA A 200 -2.45 -15.71 -11.96
N ALA A 201 -2.29 -15.92 -10.66
CA ALA A 201 -3.41 -16.03 -9.74
C ALA A 201 -4.06 -14.65 -9.43
N ALA A 202 -3.29 -13.57 -9.41
CA ALA A 202 -3.81 -12.21 -9.29
C ALA A 202 -4.60 -11.77 -10.54
N HIS A 203 -4.33 -12.35 -11.70
CA HIS A 203 -4.74 -11.90 -13.03
C HIS A 203 -4.27 -10.46 -13.31
N GLN A 204 -3.07 -10.13 -12.88
CA GLN A 204 -2.45 -8.82 -13.07
C GLN A 204 -1.04 -8.99 -13.62
N SER A 205 -0.66 -8.11 -14.53
CA SER A 205 0.73 -7.94 -14.95
C SER A 205 1.52 -7.17 -13.87
N GLU A 206 2.84 -7.21 -13.93
CA GLU A 206 3.70 -6.44 -12.98
C GLU A 206 3.37 -4.94 -12.97
N ASN A 207 2.98 -4.37 -14.14
CA ASN A 207 2.63 -2.95 -14.25
C ASN A 207 1.25 -2.61 -13.65
N GLU A 208 0.42 -3.60 -13.35
CA GLU A 208 -0.91 -3.43 -12.74
C GLU A 208 -0.88 -3.64 -11.22
N LEU A 209 0.21 -4.21 -10.70
CA LEU A 209 0.42 -4.35 -9.27
C LEU A 209 0.57 -2.96 -8.60
N PRO A 210 0.19 -2.84 -7.33
CA PRO A 210 0.35 -1.58 -6.60
C PRO A 210 1.81 -1.23 -6.31
N TYR A 211 2.69 -2.23 -6.24
CA TYR A 211 4.14 -2.12 -6.06
C TYR A 211 4.84 -3.38 -6.59
N THR A 212 6.17 -3.31 -6.74
CA THR A 212 6.98 -4.46 -7.14
C THR A 212 7.02 -5.48 -6.01
N ASN A 213 6.58 -6.69 -6.28
CA ASN A 213 6.58 -7.78 -5.29
C ASN A 213 7.98 -8.11 -4.79
N ILE A 214 8.09 -8.38 -3.51
CA ILE A 214 9.27 -8.92 -2.83
C ILE A 214 9.03 -10.41 -2.65
N VAL A 215 9.83 -11.24 -3.30
CA VAL A 215 9.72 -12.72 -3.30
C VAL A 215 11.08 -13.28 -2.91
N CYS A 216 11.23 -13.74 -1.68
CA CYS A 216 12.51 -14.08 -1.09
C CYS A 216 12.55 -15.52 -0.62
N LEU A 217 13.56 -16.27 -1.03
CA LEU A 217 13.92 -17.54 -0.42
C LEU A 217 15.14 -17.36 0.50
N ASN A 218 15.11 -17.99 1.66
CA ASN A 218 16.24 -18.07 2.60
C ASN A 218 16.74 -16.69 3.06
N GLU A 219 18.06 -16.45 2.99
CA GLU A 219 18.74 -15.22 3.41
C GLU A 219 18.30 -13.96 2.66
N HIS A 220 17.71 -14.08 1.47
CA HIS A 220 17.16 -12.93 0.74
C HIS A 220 16.06 -12.21 1.53
N GLY A 221 15.35 -12.91 2.43
CA GLY A 221 14.39 -12.32 3.35
C GLY A 221 14.96 -11.31 4.34
N ALA A 222 16.30 -11.18 4.44
CA ALA A 222 16.98 -10.12 5.18
C ALA A 222 17.16 -8.81 4.38
N ILE A 223 16.85 -8.81 3.09
CA ILE A 223 16.92 -7.63 2.21
C ILE A 223 15.50 -7.07 2.11
N LEU A 224 15.22 -5.98 2.81
CA LEU A 224 13.85 -5.47 3.01
C LEU A 224 13.12 -5.13 1.71
N HIS A 225 13.83 -4.72 0.66
CA HIS A 225 13.27 -4.41 -0.67
C HIS A 225 13.97 -5.26 -1.74
N TYR A 226 13.93 -6.58 -1.57
CA TYR A 226 14.54 -7.52 -2.52
C TYR A 226 13.64 -7.71 -3.75
N THR A 227 14.15 -7.40 -4.94
CA THR A 227 13.41 -7.47 -6.21
C THR A 227 14.10 -8.26 -7.31
N ASP A 228 15.28 -8.88 -7.03
CA ASP A 228 16.10 -9.52 -8.07
C ASP A 228 15.56 -10.87 -8.55
N GLN A 229 14.79 -11.57 -7.73
CA GLN A 229 14.09 -12.82 -8.06
C GLN A 229 14.94 -13.85 -8.82
N GLN A 230 15.67 -14.68 -8.09
CA GLN A 230 16.54 -15.71 -8.66
C GLN A 230 15.76 -16.68 -9.56
N ARG A 231 16.37 -17.03 -10.73
CA ARG A 231 15.75 -17.89 -11.76
C ARG A 231 15.83 -19.37 -11.42
N PHE A 232 16.72 -19.74 -10.51
CA PHE A 232 16.91 -21.13 -10.06
C PHE A 232 16.71 -21.20 -8.55
N PRO A 233 16.07 -22.28 -8.04
CA PRO A 233 15.92 -22.44 -6.61
C PRO A 233 17.29 -22.71 -5.96
N PRO A 234 17.51 -22.30 -4.71
CA PRO A 234 18.71 -22.67 -3.96
C PRO A 234 18.75 -24.19 -3.75
N ALA A 235 19.95 -24.73 -3.49
CA ALA A 235 20.15 -26.17 -3.25
C ALA A 235 19.27 -26.72 -2.11
N GLN A 236 18.98 -25.87 -1.11
CA GLN A 236 18.04 -26.16 -0.02
C GLN A 236 17.21 -24.93 0.27
N ILE A 237 15.90 -25.10 0.23
CA ILE A 237 14.94 -24.06 0.62
C ILE A 237 14.64 -24.21 2.11
N HIS A 238 14.85 -23.17 2.91
CA HIS A 238 14.61 -23.12 4.35
C HIS A 238 13.40 -22.28 4.72
N SER A 239 13.23 -21.16 4.03
CA SER A 239 12.21 -20.13 4.30
C SER A 239 11.73 -19.50 3.01
N PHE A 240 10.54 -18.93 3.08
CA PHE A 240 9.94 -18.11 2.02
C PHE A 240 9.26 -16.89 2.66
N LEU A 241 9.67 -15.71 2.25
CA LEU A 241 9.01 -14.45 2.57
C LEU A 241 8.47 -13.86 1.28
N ILE A 242 7.21 -13.51 1.27
CA ILE A 242 6.56 -12.79 0.18
C ILE A 242 5.85 -11.56 0.73
N ASP A 243 6.17 -10.40 0.16
CA ASP A 243 5.50 -9.14 0.36
C ASP A 243 4.98 -8.69 -1.01
N ALA A 244 3.67 -8.80 -1.18
CA ALA A 244 3.02 -8.67 -2.48
C ALA A 244 1.57 -8.21 -2.33
N GLY A 245 1.20 -7.24 -3.14
CA GLY A 245 -0.14 -6.69 -3.18
C GLY A 245 -0.87 -6.93 -4.49
N ALA A 246 -2.16 -6.66 -4.50
CA ALA A 246 -2.98 -6.59 -5.70
C ALA A 246 -3.72 -5.26 -5.76
N SER A 247 -4.11 -4.85 -6.96
CA SER A 247 -4.84 -3.60 -7.20
C SER A 247 -6.26 -3.89 -7.67
N PHE A 248 -7.22 -3.08 -7.22
CA PHE A 248 -8.57 -3.11 -7.76
C PHE A 248 -9.09 -1.68 -7.98
N HIS A 249 -9.30 -1.31 -9.23
CA HIS A 249 -9.67 0.07 -9.63
C HIS A 249 -8.74 1.14 -9.02
N GLY A 250 -7.46 0.81 -8.86
CA GLY A 250 -6.44 1.70 -8.32
C GLY A 250 -6.30 1.70 -6.80
N TYR A 251 -7.11 0.96 -6.06
CA TYR A 251 -6.93 0.74 -4.63
C TYR A 251 -6.03 -0.47 -4.40
N ALA A 252 -5.09 -0.33 -3.47
CA ALA A 252 -4.09 -1.34 -3.16
C ALA A 252 -4.52 -2.26 -2.02
N SER A 253 -4.00 -3.48 -2.01
CA SER A 253 -3.71 -4.26 -0.81
C SER A 253 -2.21 -4.37 -0.61
N ASP A 254 -1.78 -4.57 0.64
CA ASP A 254 -0.39 -4.77 1.04
C ASP A 254 -0.32 -5.93 2.02
N ILE A 255 0.34 -7.02 1.61
CA ILE A 255 0.26 -8.28 2.34
C ILE A 255 1.64 -8.92 2.39
N THR A 256 2.14 -9.18 3.60
CA THR A 256 3.34 -10.00 3.77
C THR A 256 3.03 -11.28 4.51
N ARG A 257 3.62 -12.39 4.06
CA ARG A 257 3.62 -13.69 4.72
C ARG A 257 5.00 -14.32 4.70
N THR A 258 5.32 -15.01 5.79
CA THR A 258 6.54 -15.81 5.87
C THR A 258 6.18 -17.26 6.16
N TYR A 259 6.85 -18.17 5.49
CA TYR A 259 6.64 -19.63 5.58
C TYR A 259 7.95 -20.33 5.85
N ALA A 260 7.91 -21.34 6.74
CA ALA A 260 9.02 -22.24 6.98
C ALA A 260 8.92 -23.49 6.08
N ALA A 261 10.07 -24.01 5.65
CA ALA A 261 10.13 -25.34 5.07
C ALA A 261 9.86 -26.41 6.16
N PRO A 262 9.39 -27.62 5.82
CA PRO A 262 9.00 -28.63 6.81
C PRO A 262 10.09 -29.02 7.82
N HIS A 263 11.36 -28.93 7.45
CA HIS A 263 12.51 -29.21 8.30
C HIS A 263 12.97 -28.03 9.17
N ALA A 264 12.39 -26.85 9.00
CA ALA A 264 12.75 -25.61 9.71
C ALA A 264 11.79 -25.32 10.88
N SER A 265 11.59 -26.28 11.77
CA SER A 265 10.62 -26.18 12.87
C SER A 265 10.92 -25.05 13.85
N GLU A 266 12.20 -24.71 14.09
CA GLU A 266 12.58 -23.58 14.93
C GLU A 266 12.19 -22.22 14.31
N LEU A 267 12.26 -22.09 12.97
CA LEU A 267 11.75 -20.94 12.27
C LEU A 267 10.22 -20.85 12.37
N GLN A 268 9.52 -21.98 12.22
CA GLN A 268 8.06 -22.03 12.35
C GLN A 268 7.60 -21.53 13.72
N GLN A 269 8.28 -21.94 14.80
CA GLN A 269 7.99 -21.43 16.16
C GLN A 269 8.14 -19.92 16.28
N LEU A 270 9.17 -19.34 15.64
CA LEU A 270 9.36 -17.89 15.64
C LEU A 270 8.30 -17.19 14.77
N ILE A 271 7.92 -17.77 13.63
CA ILE A 271 6.81 -17.27 12.79
C ILE A 271 5.51 -17.25 13.59
N ASP A 272 5.18 -18.33 14.30
CA ASP A 272 3.95 -18.43 15.09
C ASP A 272 3.90 -17.38 16.21
N ALA A 273 5.04 -17.10 16.85
CA ALA A 273 5.15 -16.07 17.87
C ALA A 273 4.93 -14.67 17.27
N VAL A 274 5.55 -14.36 16.12
CA VAL A 274 5.37 -13.07 15.42
C VAL A 274 3.94 -12.93 14.89
N ASP A 275 3.32 -13.99 14.37
CA ASP A 275 1.94 -13.98 13.89
C ASP A 275 0.94 -13.69 15.03
N THR A 276 1.15 -14.32 16.18
CA THR A 276 0.34 -14.07 17.39
C THR A 276 0.47 -12.62 17.84
N ALA A 277 1.70 -12.07 17.86
CA ALA A 277 1.94 -10.68 18.20
C ALA A 277 1.29 -9.72 17.21
N GLN A 278 1.42 -9.99 15.90
CA GLN A 278 0.85 -9.19 14.83
C GLN A 278 -0.67 -9.10 14.96
N LEU A 279 -1.37 -10.20 15.21
CA LEU A 279 -2.81 -10.21 15.48
C LEU A 279 -3.16 -9.37 16.71
N GLY A 280 -2.32 -9.43 17.76
CA GLY A 280 -2.44 -8.58 18.94
C GLY A 280 -2.31 -7.09 18.64
N PHE A 281 -1.43 -6.69 17.71
CA PHE A 281 -1.29 -5.30 17.26
C PHE A 281 -2.49 -4.87 16.39
N CYS A 282 -2.96 -5.71 15.47
CA CYS A 282 -4.17 -5.46 14.71
C CYS A 282 -5.36 -5.19 15.63
N ALA A 283 -5.51 -6.00 16.68
CA ALA A 283 -6.58 -5.85 17.67
C ALA A 283 -6.51 -4.53 18.47
N LYS A 284 -5.37 -3.85 18.49
CA LYS A 284 -5.18 -2.56 19.16
C LYS A 284 -5.43 -1.35 18.25
N VAL A 285 -5.72 -1.54 16.98
CA VAL A 285 -6.10 -0.45 16.07
C VAL A 285 -7.46 0.12 16.51
N ARG A 286 -7.44 1.28 17.18
CA ARG A 286 -8.61 1.93 17.78
C ARG A 286 -8.56 3.44 17.55
N ALA A 287 -9.74 4.05 17.38
CA ALA A 287 -9.85 5.50 17.33
C ALA A 287 -9.26 6.14 18.60
N GLY A 288 -8.49 7.20 18.41
CA GLY A 288 -7.81 7.92 19.48
C GLY A 288 -6.45 7.33 19.89
N GLN A 289 -6.07 6.14 19.39
CA GLN A 289 -4.76 5.54 19.65
C GLN A 289 -3.66 6.32 18.90
N SER A 290 -2.57 6.63 19.57
CA SER A 290 -1.34 7.12 18.94
C SER A 290 -0.67 5.99 18.17
N TYR A 291 -0.40 6.17 16.88
CA TYR A 291 0.31 5.15 16.11
C TYR A 291 1.79 4.99 16.52
N PRO A 292 2.53 6.07 16.85
CA PRO A 292 3.86 5.93 17.45
C PRO A 292 3.89 5.08 18.72
N ASP A 293 2.88 5.19 19.60
CA ASP A 293 2.83 4.39 20.82
C ASP A 293 2.58 2.90 20.51
N LEU A 294 1.75 2.62 19.48
CA LEU A 294 1.56 1.25 18.99
C LEU A 294 2.87 0.68 18.42
N HIS A 295 3.63 1.49 17.69
CA HIS A 295 4.94 1.10 17.16
C HIS A 295 5.95 0.80 18.29
N ILE A 296 6.04 1.64 19.31
CA ILE A 296 6.92 1.41 20.47
C ILE A 296 6.48 0.14 21.22
N HIS A 297 5.17 -0.05 21.39
CA HIS A 297 4.64 -1.28 21.96
C HIS A 297 5.04 -2.52 21.14
N ALA A 298 5.04 -2.44 19.83
CA ALA A 298 5.49 -3.54 18.97
C ALA A 298 6.98 -3.86 19.20
N HIS A 299 7.85 -2.86 19.38
CA HIS A 299 9.26 -3.08 19.75
C HIS A 299 9.40 -3.83 21.07
N HIS A 300 8.62 -3.51 22.10
CA HIS A 300 8.64 -4.22 23.39
C HIS A 300 8.21 -5.68 23.22
N VAL A 301 7.11 -5.94 22.50
CA VAL A 301 6.62 -7.32 22.29
C VAL A 301 7.60 -8.14 21.47
N LEU A 302 8.18 -7.58 20.40
CA LEU A 302 9.17 -8.28 19.57
C LEU A 302 10.48 -8.53 20.34
N ALA A 303 10.92 -7.59 21.22
CA ALA A 303 12.05 -7.79 22.09
C ALA A 303 11.81 -8.92 23.13
N GLU A 304 10.57 -9.03 23.65
CA GLU A 304 10.20 -10.14 24.51
C GLU A 304 10.23 -11.48 23.76
N ILE A 305 9.73 -11.55 22.53
CA ILE A 305 9.85 -12.73 21.66
C ILE A 305 11.32 -13.09 21.45
N LEU A 306 12.19 -12.10 21.15
CA LEU A 306 13.62 -12.35 21.00
C LEU A 306 14.25 -12.93 22.29
N ARG A 307 13.84 -12.46 23.46
CA ARG A 307 14.29 -12.94 24.76
C ARG A 307 13.79 -14.38 25.04
N GLU A 308 12.49 -14.62 24.86
CA GLU A 308 11.87 -15.94 25.10
C GLU A 308 12.41 -17.01 24.14
N GLN A 309 12.64 -16.63 22.89
CA GLN A 309 13.25 -17.48 21.89
C GLN A 309 14.78 -17.61 22.05
N GLY A 310 15.39 -16.92 23.03
CA GLY A 310 16.80 -17.05 23.38
C GLY A 310 17.78 -16.39 22.42
N PHE A 311 17.39 -15.33 21.71
CA PHE A 311 18.28 -14.51 20.88
C PHE A 311 19.02 -13.46 21.70
N ILE A 312 18.37 -12.94 22.75
CA ILE A 312 18.93 -11.92 23.66
C ILE A 312 18.79 -12.37 25.10
N ARG A 313 19.68 -11.82 25.98
CA ARG A 313 19.71 -12.12 27.45
C ARG A 313 19.12 -11.01 28.28
N MET A 314 19.05 -9.79 27.71
CA MET A 314 18.54 -8.60 28.39
C MET A 314 17.00 -8.59 28.42
N SER A 315 16.41 -7.72 29.26
CA SER A 315 14.97 -7.52 29.28
C SER A 315 14.47 -6.81 28.00
N ALA A 316 13.18 -6.91 27.70
CA ALA A 316 12.58 -6.22 26.57
C ALA A 316 12.73 -4.70 26.67
N GLU A 317 12.56 -4.12 27.88
CA GLU A 317 12.73 -2.70 28.15
C GLU A 317 14.17 -2.26 27.80
N SER A 318 15.16 -2.98 28.31
CA SER A 318 16.56 -2.68 28.01
C SER A 318 16.89 -2.82 26.53
N ALA A 319 16.30 -3.79 25.84
CA ALA A 319 16.51 -3.98 24.41
C ALA A 319 15.91 -2.83 23.58
N VAL A 320 14.79 -2.26 24.00
CA VAL A 320 14.18 -1.08 23.35
C VAL A 320 14.99 0.17 23.67
N GLU A 321 15.28 0.44 24.92
CA GLU A 321 16.02 1.64 25.37
C GLU A 321 17.43 1.72 24.76
N SER A 322 18.12 0.57 24.63
CA SER A 322 19.47 0.49 24.05
C SER A 322 19.50 0.46 22.53
N GLY A 323 18.33 0.32 21.87
CA GLY A 323 18.21 0.18 20.42
C GLY A 323 18.56 -1.23 19.87
N VAL A 324 18.76 -2.23 20.75
CA VAL A 324 18.97 -3.63 20.34
C VAL A 324 17.76 -4.14 19.55
N SER A 325 16.55 -3.84 19.99
CA SER A 325 15.33 -4.22 19.27
C SER A 325 15.30 -3.67 17.82
N SER A 326 15.82 -2.47 17.60
CA SER A 326 15.89 -1.84 16.26
C SER A 326 16.88 -2.52 15.31
N ALA A 327 17.83 -3.30 15.84
CA ALA A 327 18.72 -4.10 15.00
C ALA A 327 18.01 -5.33 14.40
N PHE A 328 16.94 -5.80 15.04
CA PHE A 328 16.12 -6.91 14.55
C PHE A 328 14.80 -6.45 13.91
N PHE A 329 14.29 -5.28 14.28
CA PHE A 329 13.11 -4.64 13.70
C PHE A 329 13.43 -3.20 13.28
N PRO A 330 14.05 -2.98 12.09
CA PRO A 330 14.60 -1.69 11.71
C PRO A 330 13.64 -0.72 11.03
N HIS A 331 12.42 -1.14 10.68
CA HIS A 331 11.44 -0.32 9.96
C HIS A 331 10.22 0.08 10.81
N GLY A 332 9.29 0.82 10.25
CA GLY A 332 8.04 1.20 10.91
C GLY A 332 7.09 0.01 11.05
N LEU A 333 6.17 0.09 12.02
CA LEU A 333 5.10 -0.93 12.18
C LEU A 333 4.09 -0.90 11.03
N GLY A 334 4.07 0.17 10.22
CA GLY A 334 3.20 0.29 9.08
C GLY A 334 2.96 1.73 8.63
N HIS A 335 1.99 1.89 7.74
CA HIS A 335 1.64 3.14 7.07
C HIS A 335 0.15 3.18 6.71
N LEU A 336 -0.36 4.35 6.32
CA LEU A 336 -1.67 4.42 5.67
C LEU A 336 -1.61 3.77 4.29
N ILE A 337 -2.70 3.13 3.89
CA ILE A 337 -2.86 2.51 2.57
C ILE A 337 -4.20 2.89 1.93
N GLY A 338 -4.27 2.88 0.61
CA GLY A 338 -5.47 3.18 -0.16
C GLY A 338 -5.23 3.26 -1.66
N LEU A 339 -5.34 4.46 -2.23
CA LEU A 339 -5.02 4.74 -3.63
C LEU A 339 -3.52 4.71 -3.93
N GLN A 340 -2.71 4.81 -2.91
CA GLN A 340 -1.28 4.57 -2.91
C GLN A 340 -0.95 3.55 -1.83
N VAL A 341 0.08 2.74 -2.04
CA VAL A 341 0.55 1.79 -1.03
C VAL A 341 0.98 2.55 0.22
N HIS A 342 1.96 3.43 0.11
CA HIS A 342 2.27 4.42 1.14
C HIS A 342 1.38 5.64 0.92
N ASP A 343 0.16 5.61 1.48
CA ASP A 343 -0.82 6.66 1.24
C ASP A 343 -0.48 7.95 2.00
N VAL A 344 -1.00 9.06 1.50
CA VAL A 344 -0.73 10.41 2.02
C VAL A 344 -1.48 10.68 3.33
N GLY A 345 -1.07 11.74 4.05
CA GLY A 345 -1.73 12.19 5.27
C GLY A 345 -1.25 11.52 6.56
N GLY A 346 -0.35 10.50 6.48
CA GLY A 346 0.10 9.73 7.65
C GLY A 346 0.90 10.51 8.69
N PHE A 347 1.50 11.63 8.32
CA PHE A 347 2.25 12.51 9.23
C PHE A 347 1.47 13.75 9.68
N GLN A 348 0.30 13.99 9.08
CA GLN A 348 -0.45 15.22 9.32
C GLN A 348 -1.19 15.20 10.66
N LYS A 349 -1.03 16.30 11.41
CA LYS A 349 -1.76 16.57 12.65
C LYS A 349 -3.15 17.18 12.38
N ASN A 350 -3.28 17.94 11.30
CA ASN A 350 -4.49 18.68 10.96
C ASN A 350 -4.58 19.00 9.46
N ILE A 351 -5.68 19.59 9.05
CA ILE A 351 -5.98 19.97 7.66
C ILE A 351 -5.05 21.07 7.12
N ALA A 352 -4.38 21.83 7.97
CA ALA A 352 -3.42 22.86 7.55
C ALA A 352 -2.08 22.27 7.11
N GLY A 353 -1.83 20.98 7.44
CA GLY A 353 -0.61 20.28 7.07
C GLY A 353 0.48 20.31 8.14
N ASP A 354 0.17 20.76 9.35
CA ASP A 354 1.08 20.56 10.49
C ASP A 354 1.37 19.06 10.66
N THR A 355 2.59 18.74 11.06
CA THR A 355 3.03 17.33 11.17
C THR A 355 3.31 16.92 12.61
N ILE A 356 3.15 15.64 12.88
CA ILE A 356 3.59 15.01 14.13
C ILE A 356 4.96 14.38 13.85
N ALA A 357 5.96 14.78 14.64
CA ALA A 357 7.32 14.30 14.48
C ALA A 357 7.40 12.78 14.78
N LYS A 358 8.26 12.10 14.05
CA LYS A 358 8.62 10.71 14.36
C LYS A 358 9.40 10.64 15.66
N PRO A 359 9.26 9.57 16.47
CA PRO A 359 10.18 9.32 17.58
C PRO A 359 11.62 9.29 17.07
N ALA A 360 12.54 9.96 17.74
CA ALA A 360 13.93 10.11 17.29
C ALA A 360 14.64 8.76 17.09
N ALA A 361 14.31 7.76 17.91
CA ALA A 361 14.86 6.41 17.81
C ALA A 361 14.28 5.60 16.63
N HIS A 362 13.17 6.06 16.00
CA HIS A 362 12.44 5.35 14.96
C HIS A 362 12.25 6.20 13.69
N PRO A 363 13.33 6.59 12.99
CA PRO A 363 13.27 7.53 11.86
C PRO A 363 12.54 6.95 10.64
N TYR A 364 12.38 5.64 10.56
CA TYR A 364 11.72 4.95 9.44
C TYR A 364 10.22 4.73 9.63
N LEU A 365 9.65 5.17 10.77
CA LEU A 365 8.19 5.11 10.96
C LEU A 365 7.49 5.99 9.91
N ARG A 366 6.45 5.44 9.26
CA ARG A 366 5.72 6.09 8.15
C ARG A 366 4.35 6.64 8.55
N LEU A 367 3.91 6.38 9.79
CA LEU A 367 2.63 6.85 10.31
C LEU A 367 2.83 7.39 11.73
N THR A 368 2.52 8.68 11.92
CA THR A 368 2.62 9.35 13.23
C THR A 368 1.29 9.93 13.70
N ARG A 369 0.28 9.88 12.84
CA ARG A 369 -1.06 10.41 13.12
C ARG A 369 -1.76 9.61 14.21
N THR A 370 -2.63 10.27 14.97
CA THR A 370 -3.63 9.59 15.81
C THR A 370 -4.60 8.85 14.90
N ILE A 371 -4.90 7.61 15.25
CA ILE A 371 -5.81 6.75 14.48
C ILE A 371 -7.23 7.28 14.58
N GLU A 372 -7.91 7.38 13.48
CA GLU A 372 -9.31 7.80 13.37
C GLU A 372 -10.16 6.73 12.68
N PRO A 373 -11.48 6.70 12.91
CA PRO A 373 -12.35 5.76 12.20
C PRO A 373 -12.24 5.91 10.69
N ARG A 374 -12.37 4.79 9.98
CA ARG A 374 -12.29 4.68 8.52
C ARG A 374 -10.88 4.87 7.92
N GLN A 375 -9.86 5.04 8.74
CA GLN A 375 -8.47 4.92 8.28
C GLN A 375 -8.14 3.44 8.07
N VAL A 376 -7.39 3.18 7.00
CA VAL A 376 -6.83 1.86 6.71
C VAL A 376 -5.32 1.97 6.78
N MET A 377 -4.70 1.05 7.51
CA MET A 377 -3.27 1.02 7.73
C MET A 377 -2.73 -0.40 7.70
N THR A 378 -1.48 -0.54 7.33
CA THR A 378 -0.75 -1.80 7.46
C THR A 378 -0.30 -2.01 8.90
N ILE A 379 -0.21 -3.26 9.33
CA ILE A 379 0.41 -3.72 10.58
C ILE A 379 1.40 -4.83 10.21
N GLU A 380 2.68 -4.48 10.15
CA GLU A 380 3.76 -5.27 9.53
C GLU A 380 4.97 -5.49 10.44
N PRO A 381 4.82 -6.02 11.66
CA PRO A 381 5.98 -6.36 12.48
C PRO A 381 6.87 -7.39 11.79
N GLY A 382 8.18 -7.33 12.09
CA GLY A 382 9.13 -8.29 11.57
C GLY A 382 10.32 -8.50 12.50
N ILE A 383 11.02 -9.63 12.32
CA ILE A 383 12.29 -9.94 12.93
C ILE A 383 13.26 -10.38 11.85
N TYR A 384 14.39 -9.67 11.73
CA TYR A 384 15.35 -9.87 10.65
C TYR A 384 16.75 -10.14 11.16
N PHE A 385 17.52 -10.88 10.38
CA PHE A 385 18.91 -11.21 10.64
C PHE A 385 19.82 -10.53 9.60
N ILE A 386 19.78 -9.18 9.57
CA ILE A 386 20.48 -8.33 8.59
C ILE A 386 21.95 -8.18 8.96
N ASP A 387 22.84 -8.69 8.13
CA ASP A 387 24.28 -8.75 8.40
C ASP A 387 24.89 -7.42 8.82
N MET A 388 24.55 -6.33 8.15
CA MET A 388 25.06 -4.99 8.44
C MET A 388 24.65 -4.50 9.84
N LEU A 389 23.41 -4.73 10.25
CA LEU A 389 22.89 -4.34 11.57
C LEU A 389 23.45 -5.22 12.66
N LEU A 390 23.54 -6.53 12.40
CA LEU A 390 24.14 -7.49 13.32
C LEU A 390 25.65 -7.24 13.52
N ALA A 391 26.38 -6.88 12.46
CA ALA A 391 27.79 -6.51 12.58
C ALA A 391 27.98 -5.26 13.44
N LYS A 392 27.11 -4.23 13.29
CA LYS A 392 27.11 -3.05 14.15
C LYS A 392 26.83 -3.41 15.61
N LEU A 393 25.86 -4.29 15.85
CA LEU A 393 25.51 -4.78 17.19
C LEU A 393 26.65 -5.58 17.83
N LYS A 394 27.34 -6.43 17.03
CA LYS A 394 28.47 -7.25 17.48
C LYS A 394 29.67 -6.42 17.95
N ASN A 395 29.84 -5.23 17.38
CA ASN A 395 30.90 -4.28 17.73
C ASN A 395 30.42 -3.21 18.72
N GLY A 396 29.18 -3.27 19.21
CA GLY A 396 28.58 -2.32 20.12
C GLY A 396 28.68 -2.75 21.61
N ALA A 397 28.17 -1.88 22.48
CA ALA A 397 28.20 -2.08 23.96
C ALA A 397 27.40 -3.33 24.39
N HIS A 398 26.39 -3.73 23.65
CA HIS A 398 25.46 -4.82 23.95
C HIS A 398 25.81 -6.15 23.26
N ALA A 399 27.03 -6.30 22.73
CA ALA A 399 27.47 -7.52 22.05
C ALA A 399 27.35 -8.79 22.94
N ASN A 400 27.58 -8.66 24.26
CA ASN A 400 27.50 -9.76 25.20
C ASN A 400 26.06 -10.14 25.58
N ASP A 401 25.11 -9.26 25.32
CA ASP A 401 23.69 -9.50 25.59
C ASP A 401 23.02 -10.34 24.49
N ILE A 402 23.73 -10.57 23.38
CA ILE A 402 23.26 -11.33 22.23
C ILE A 402 23.75 -12.77 22.27
N VAL A 403 22.89 -13.72 21.95
CA VAL A 403 23.24 -15.15 21.80
C VAL A 403 23.68 -15.41 20.37
N TRP A 404 24.95 -15.06 20.05
CA TRP A 404 25.46 -15.07 18.66
C TRP A 404 25.35 -16.44 17.98
N SER A 405 25.54 -17.55 18.73
CA SER A 405 25.38 -18.89 18.15
C SER A 405 23.98 -19.12 17.59
N LYS A 406 22.95 -18.58 18.24
CA LYS A 406 21.57 -18.69 17.76
C LYS A 406 21.28 -17.69 16.62
N VAL A 407 21.73 -16.45 16.75
CA VAL A 407 21.62 -15.44 15.71
C VAL A 407 22.27 -15.92 14.39
N ASP A 408 23.51 -16.43 14.48
CA ASP A 408 24.26 -16.93 13.32
C ASP A 408 23.56 -18.15 12.67
N ALA A 409 22.93 -19.03 13.46
CA ALA A 409 22.15 -20.15 12.94
C ALA A 409 20.88 -19.70 12.18
N PHE A 410 20.31 -18.54 12.56
CA PHE A 410 19.07 -18.01 11.94
C PHE A 410 19.32 -17.14 10.69
N ARG A 411 20.55 -16.69 10.43
CA ARG A 411 20.89 -15.90 9.23
C ARG A 411 20.42 -16.54 7.94
N ARG A 412 20.50 -17.87 7.85
CA ARG A 412 20.04 -18.64 6.68
C ARG A 412 18.55 -18.52 6.36
N TYR A 413 17.75 -18.03 7.31
CA TYR A 413 16.30 -17.81 7.13
C TYR A 413 15.98 -16.38 6.69
N GLY A 414 16.96 -15.46 6.75
CA GLY A 414 16.81 -14.06 6.36
C GLY A 414 16.01 -13.24 7.37
N GLY A 415 14.71 -13.43 7.41
CA GLY A 415 13.82 -12.69 8.29
C GLY A 415 12.38 -13.18 8.23
N ILE A 416 11.56 -12.56 9.08
CA ILE A 416 10.12 -12.78 9.17
C ILE A 416 9.45 -11.42 9.08
N ARG A 417 8.44 -11.29 8.21
CA ARG A 417 7.46 -10.20 8.22
C ARG A 417 6.08 -10.81 8.03
N ILE A 418 5.12 -10.29 8.80
CA ILE A 418 3.71 -10.66 8.68
C ILE A 418 2.94 -9.34 8.68
N GLU A 419 2.17 -9.11 7.63
CA GLU A 419 1.52 -7.85 7.36
C GLU A 419 0.07 -8.02 6.95
N ASP A 420 -0.79 -7.23 7.55
CA ASP A 420 -2.21 -7.16 7.23
C ASP A 420 -2.64 -5.70 7.05
N ASP A 421 -3.60 -5.48 6.14
CA ASP A 421 -4.37 -4.25 6.02
C ASP A 421 -5.51 -4.23 7.05
N VAL A 422 -5.54 -3.20 7.90
CA VAL A 422 -6.49 -3.10 9.00
C VAL A 422 -7.27 -1.79 8.94
N VAL A 423 -8.60 -1.88 8.98
CA VAL A 423 -9.51 -0.72 9.07
C VAL A 423 -9.78 -0.40 10.53
N CYS A 424 -9.54 0.85 10.93
CA CYS A 424 -10.09 1.37 12.18
C CYS A 424 -11.59 1.58 12.02
N THR A 425 -12.40 0.89 12.82
CA THR A 425 -13.85 1.07 12.87
C THR A 425 -14.27 1.76 14.17
N GLU A 426 -15.55 2.05 14.34
CA GLU A 426 -16.11 2.56 15.60
C GLU A 426 -16.11 1.51 16.73
N SER A 427 -15.92 0.24 16.38
CA SER A 427 -15.94 -0.89 17.32
C SER A 427 -14.63 -1.69 17.25
N ALA A 428 -14.69 -2.96 16.93
CA ALA A 428 -13.52 -3.80 16.69
C ALA A 428 -12.92 -3.50 15.29
N PRO A 429 -11.59 -3.45 15.14
CA PRO A 429 -10.97 -3.26 13.83
C PRO A 429 -11.36 -4.38 12.87
N GLU A 430 -11.49 -4.06 11.59
CA GLU A 430 -11.67 -5.04 10.51
C GLU A 430 -10.30 -5.37 9.92
N ASN A 431 -9.94 -6.64 9.86
CA ASN A 431 -8.71 -7.10 9.24
C ASN A 431 -9.02 -7.59 7.81
N LEU A 432 -8.83 -6.71 6.81
CA LEU A 432 -9.16 -6.99 5.41
C LEU A 432 -8.41 -8.21 4.87
N THR A 433 -7.18 -8.38 5.30
CA THR A 433 -6.29 -9.45 4.85
C THR A 433 -6.73 -10.81 5.40
N ARG A 434 -6.94 -10.91 6.72
CA ARG A 434 -7.35 -12.20 7.35
C ARG A 434 -8.73 -12.64 6.88
N ASP A 435 -9.64 -11.70 6.73
CA ASP A 435 -10.99 -11.97 6.19
C ASP A 435 -10.91 -12.48 4.74
N ALA A 436 -10.01 -11.91 3.92
CA ALA A 436 -9.77 -12.36 2.56
C ALA A 436 -9.17 -13.78 2.51
N PHE A 437 -8.17 -14.08 3.36
CA PHE A 437 -7.61 -15.43 3.45
C PHE A 437 -8.65 -16.48 3.90
N THR A 438 -9.52 -16.14 4.83
CA THR A 438 -10.61 -17.02 5.29
C THR A 438 -11.61 -17.28 4.16
N ALA A 439 -12.03 -16.24 3.43
CA ALA A 439 -12.96 -16.36 2.31
C ALA A 439 -12.40 -17.22 1.16
N THR A 440 -11.09 -17.18 0.89
CA THR A 440 -10.46 -17.99 -0.16
C THR A 440 -10.36 -19.47 0.19
N GLN A 441 -10.31 -19.82 1.47
CA GLN A 441 -10.34 -21.22 1.93
C GLN A 441 -11.71 -21.86 1.70
N THR A 442 -12.79 -21.14 1.96
CA THR A 442 -14.17 -21.65 1.81
C THR A 442 -14.49 -21.95 0.36
N THR A 443 -14.04 -21.12 -0.58
CA THR A 443 -14.28 -21.33 -2.02
C THR A 443 -13.55 -22.57 -2.58
N VAL A 444 -12.34 -22.88 -2.09
CA VAL A 444 -11.60 -24.09 -2.48
C VAL A 444 -12.29 -25.35 -1.93
N ALA A 445 -12.81 -25.31 -0.70
CA ALA A 445 -13.53 -26.44 -0.09
C ALA A 445 -14.85 -26.74 -0.83
N GLU A 446 -15.60 -25.72 -1.23
CA GLU A 446 -16.86 -25.86 -1.99
C GLU A 446 -16.63 -26.43 -3.40
N SER A 447 -15.55 -26.02 -4.09
CA SER A 447 -15.19 -26.58 -5.40
C SER A 447 -14.71 -28.04 -5.32
N ALA A 448 -14.11 -28.47 -4.21
CA ALA A 448 -13.68 -29.84 -3.98
C ALA A 448 -14.86 -30.79 -3.61
N ILE A 449 -15.95 -30.27 -3.06
CA ILE A 449 -17.16 -31.05 -2.70
C ILE A 449 -18.14 -31.13 -3.88
N GLY A 450 -18.11 -30.19 -4.82
CA GLY A 450 -19.00 -30.16 -6.00
C GLY A 450 -18.55 -30.97 -7.21
N GLY A 451 -17.42 -31.67 -7.14
CA GLY A 451 -16.81 -32.46 -8.21
C GLY A 451 -16.89 -33.99 -7.99
N GLY A 452 -17.92 -34.50 -7.30
CA GLY A 452 -18.20 -35.88 -7.07
C GLY A 452 -19.40 -36.40 -7.90
#